data_237db281845394ae3c65104fd7da24cd
#
_entry.id   237db281845394ae3c65104fd7da24cd
#
_cell.length_a   1.000
_cell.length_b   1.000
_cell.length_c   1.000
_cell.angle_alpha   90.00
_cell.angle_beta   90.00
_cell.angle_gamma   90.00
#
_symmetry.space_group_name_H-M   'P 1'
#
loop_
_entity.id
_entity.type
_entity.pdbx_description
1 polymer ?
#
loop_
_entity_poly.entity_id
_entity_poly.type
_entity_poly.pdbx_seq_one_letter_code
_entity_poly.pdbx_strand_id
1 'polypeptide(L)'
;VNWLEESISFDLPSQGEDYLLSRGVSRTLINELRFGWWDQITEPTDKLVLGRYKSMLRKFEGRVIVPIFSPQGRIVGVEARCLEGKHPKSLRLLTTQAQWNPLFVGLSPYAMERIWNGANVWIVEGIFDVTTLQRLLGNSSVVLGTMRASVTRKHLDFLKRTVKGSVFVAYDNDKTGQDSMKGYIDDQGRSRKGVVDKISDLGLSCSPVYYRGGKDPNEIWENGGDSALKKAFSLYV
;
A
#
# COMPACT_ATOMS: atom_id res chain seq x y z
N VAL A 1 12.67 -2.43 21.49
CA VAL A 1 11.24 -2.16 21.39
C VAL A 1 11.01 -1.14 20.29
N ASN A 2 10.00 -1.34 19.45
CA ASN A 2 9.68 -0.43 18.34
C ASN A 2 8.73 0.65 18.87
N TRP A 3 9.28 1.81 19.25
CA TRP A 3 8.51 2.93 19.80
C TRP A 3 7.30 3.33 18.92
N LEU A 4 7.41 3.13 17.60
CA LEU A 4 6.34 3.44 16.65
C LEU A 4 5.15 2.47 16.84
N GLU A 5 5.44 1.20 17.09
CA GLU A 5 4.40 0.20 17.35
C GLU A 5 3.70 0.43 18.69
N GLU A 6 4.44 0.87 19.72
CA GLU A 6 3.88 1.24 21.01
C GLU A 6 2.99 2.49 20.97
N SER A 7 3.22 3.37 19.98
CA SER A 7 2.46 4.61 19.82
C SER A 7 1.16 4.45 19.03
N ILE A 8 0.88 3.26 18.51
CA ILE A 8 -0.32 2.97 17.71
C ILE A 8 -1.31 2.19 18.56
N SER A 9 -2.54 2.71 18.71
CA SER A 9 -3.65 1.90 19.16
C SER A 9 -4.16 1.05 18.00
N PHE A 10 -4.15 -0.27 18.17
CA PHE A 10 -4.76 -1.18 17.19
C PHE A 10 -6.26 -1.41 17.45
N ASP A 11 -6.79 -0.84 18.52
CA ASP A 11 -8.22 -0.72 18.75
C ASP A 11 -8.71 0.57 18.11
N LEU A 12 -9.40 0.43 16.99
CA LEU A 12 -9.95 1.57 16.26
C LEU A 12 -11.17 2.14 17.00
N PRO A 13 -11.26 3.46 17.19
CA PRO A 13 -12.51 4.07 17.61
C PRO A 13 -13.56 3.94 16.49
N SER A 14 -14.85 3.98 16.86
CA SER A 14 -15.97 3.82 15.92
C SER A 14 -15.81 4.69 14.66
N GLN A 15 -15.43 5.95 14.81
CA GLN A 15 -15.20 6.86 13.67
C GLN A 15 -14.09 6.38 12.71
N GLY A 16 -13.05 5.74 13.22
CA GLY A 16 -11.96 5.18 12.42
C GLY A 16 -12.40 3.91 11.68
N GLU A 17 -13.14 3.04 12.39
CA GLU A 17 -13.71 1.83 11.80
C GLU A 17 -14.74 2.18 10.72
N ASP A 18 -15.69 3.09 11.02
CA ASP A 18 -16.74 3.53 10.09
C ASP A 18 -16.12 4.14 8.82
N TYR A 19 -15.07 4.95 8.98
CA TYR A 19 -14.33 5.48 7.83
C TYR A 19 -13.75 4.37 6.95
N LEU A 20 -13.10 3.37 7.54
CA LEU A 20 -12.54 2.26 6.76
C LEU A 20 -13.63 1.44 6.08
N LEU A 21 -14.73 1.15 6.78
CA LEU A 21 -15.87 0.44 6.21
C LEU A 21 -16.52 1.21 5.05
N SER A 22 -16.65 2.53 5.18
CA SER A 22 -17.18 3.38 4.09
C SER A 22 -16.28 3.40 2.85
N ARG A 23 -14.96 3.16 3.04
CA ARG A 23 -13.98 2.98 1.96
C ARG A 23 -13.90 1.53 1.45
N GLY A 24 -14.82 0.67 1.86
CA GLY A 24 -14.89 -0.72 1.42
C GLY A 24 -13.87 -1.67 2.07
N VAL A 25 -13.17 -1.25 3.11
CA VAL A 25 -12.23 -2.11 3.83
C VAL A 25 -13.01 -3.03 4.75
N SER A 26 -12.90 -4.34 4.56
CA SER A 26 -13.57 -5.31 5.43
C SER A 26 -12.89 -5.41 6.80
N ARG A 27 -13.64 -5.80 7.84
CA ARG A 27 -13.08 -6.05 9.19
C ARG A 27 -11.93 -7.06 9.18
N THR A 28 -12.02 -8.07 8.34
CA THR A 28 -10.93 -9.04 8.16
C THR A 28 -9.65 -8.36 7.69
N LEU A 29 -9.73 -7.48 6.67
CA LEU A 29 -8.57 -6.74 6.17
C LEU A 29 -8.07 -5.68 7.16
N ILE A 30 -8.95 -5.06 7.95
CA ILE A 30 -8.55 -4.17 9.04
C ILE A 30 -7.60 -4.91 9.99
N ASN A 31 -7.96 -6.12 10.40
CA ASN A 31 -7.18 -6.94 11.32
C ASN A 31 -5.89 -7.50 10.65
N GLU A 32 -5.99 -8.06 9.44
CA GLU A 32 -4.84 -8.63 8.72
C GLU A 32 -3.75 -7.60 8.43
N LEU A 33 -4.14 -6.38 8.06
CA LEU A 33 -3.24 -5.28 7.77
C LEU A 33 -2.89 -4.47 9.01
N ARG A 34 -3.49 -4.81 10.16
CA ARG A 34 -3.28 -4.14 11.44
C ARG A 34 -3.48 -2.63 11.34
N PHE A 35 -4.60 -2.19 10.73
CA PHE A 35 -4.96 -0.78 10.79
C PHE A 35 -5.07 -0.33 12.22
N GLY A 36 -4.62 0.87 12.50
CA GLY A 36 -4.61 1.44 13.84
C GLY A 36 -5.10 2.88 13.88
N TRP A 37 -5.02 3.44 15.04
CA TRP A 37 -5.42 4.80 15.34
C TRP A 37 -4.34 5.54 16.12
N TRP A 38 -4.19 6.81 15.84
CA TRP A 38 -3.29 7.68 16.60
C TRP A 38 -4.13 8.61 17.47
N ASP A 39 -4.29 8.24 18.75
CA ASP A 39 -5.19 8.93 19.68
C ASP A 39 -4.45 9.92 20.59
N GLN A 40 -3.35 9.48 21.17
CA GLN A 40 -2.50 10.29 22.03
C GLN A 40 -1.05 10.09 21.65
N ILE A 41 -0.28 11.17 21.75
CA ILE A 41 1.17 11.04 21.68
C ILE A 41 1.59 10.37 22.98
N THR A 42 1.72 9.05 22.96
CA THR A 42 2.61 8.39 23.89
C THR A 42 3.98 8.94 23.54
N GLU A 43 4.48 9.87 24.36
CA GLU A 43 5.78 10.50 24.08
C GLU A 43 6.80 9.37 24.00
N PRO A 44 7.52 9.21 22.88
CA PRO A 44 8.56 8.23 22.80
C PRO A 44 9.51 8.44 23.97
N THR A 45 9.81 7.38 24.71
CA THR A 45 10.77 7.41 25.82
C THR A 45 12.17 7.84 25.35
N ASP A 46 12.42 7.71 24.05
CA ASP A 46 13.65 8.18 23.40
C ASP A 46 13.55 9.69 23.10
N LYS A 47 14.26 10.48 23.92
CA LYS A 47 14.34 11.95 23.80
C LYS A 47 14.84 12.43 22.42
N LEU A 48 15.65 11.63 21.72
CA LEU A 48 16.16 11.95 20.38
C LEU A 48 15.05 11.83 19.33
N VAL A 49 14.22 10.79 19.44
CA VAL A 49 13.05 10.60 18.60
C VAL A 49 12.05 11.72 18.85
N LEU A 50 11.80 12.05 20.11
CA LEU A 50 10.89 13.12 20.50
C LEU A 50 11.31 14.46 19.92
N GLY A 51 12.59 14.84 20.06
CA GLY A 51 13.13 16.10 19.53
C GLY A 51 12.95 16.24 18.02
N ARG A 52 13.09 15.12 17.29
CA ARG A 52 13.04 15.10 15.82
C ARG A 52 11.62 15.09 15.25
N TYR A 53 10.67 14.45 15.93
CA TYR A 53 9.35 14.14 15.36
C TYR A 53 8.18 14.81 16.09
N LYS A 54 8.39 15.49 17.21
CA LYS A 54 7.33 16.05 18.09
C LYS A 54 6.28 16.88 17.32
N SER A 55 6.71 17.79 16.46
CA SER A 55 5.79 18.64 15.68
C SER A 55 5.03 17.86 14.61
N MET A 56 5.64 16.78 14.09
CA MET A 56 5.02 15.92 13.10
C MET A 56 4.01 14.96 13.74
N LEU A 57 4.33 14.39 14.91
CA LEU A 57 3.48 13.44 15.62
C LEU A 57 2.11 14.03 15.95
N ARG A 58 2.04 15.32 16.34
CA ARG A 58 0.77 16.03 16.56
C ARG A 58 -0.14 16.06 15.33
N LYS A 59 0.42 16.00 14.12
CA LYS A 59 -0.35 15.98 12.88
C LYS A 59 -0.98 14.62 12.59
N PHE A 60 -0.54 13.58 13.30
CA PHE A 60 -1.08 12.21 13.19
C PHE A 60 -2.32 12.00 14.05
N GLU A 61 -2.56 12.87 15.02
CA GLU A 61 -3.69 12.78 15.95
C GLU A 61 -5.03 12.76 15.21
N GLY A 62 -5.89 11.83 15.59
CA GLY A 62 -7.20 11.63 14.97
C GLY A 62 -7.13 11.12 13.54
N ARG A 63 -6.12 10.30 13.21
CA ARG A 63 -5.96 9.67 11.88
C ARG A 63 -5.93 8.15 11.97
N VAL A 64 -6.46 7.53 10.95
CA VAL A 64 -6.27 6.10 10.73
C VAL A 64 -4.82 5.84 10.34
N ILE A 65 -4.19 4.89 10.98
CA ILE A 65 -2.81 4.48 10.75
C ILE A 65 -2.76 3.21 9.91
N VAL A 66 -1.99 3.29 8.84
CA VAL A 66 -1.66 2.16 7.97
C VAL A 66 -0.21 1.78 8.25
N PRO A 67 0.06 0.66 8.91
CA PRO A 67 1.43 0.22 9.15
C PRO A 67 2.15 -0.15 7.86
N ILE A 68 3.45 0.15 7.80
CA ILE A 68 4.36 -0.29 6.75
C ILE A 68 5.30 -1.31 7.40
N PHE A 69 5.14 -2.57 7.00
CA PHE A 69 5.93 -3.67 7.57
C PHE A 69 7.21 -3.93 6.77
N SER A 70 8.24 -4.37 7.48
CA SER A 70 9.36 -5.08 6.86
C SER A 70 8.92 -6.50 6.46
N PRO A 71 9.69 -7.20 5.59
CA PRO A 71 9.44 -8.61 5.30
C PRO A 71 9.48 -9.54 6.53
N GLN A 72 10.09 -9.10 7.64
CA GLN A 72 10.14 -9.83 8.91
C GLN A 72 8.99 -9.49 9.86
N GLY A 73 7.98 -8.73 9.39
CA GLY A 73 6.80 -8.39 10.16
C GLY A 73 6.98 -7.27 11.20
N ARG A 74 8.07 -6.50 11.13
CA ARG A 74 8.30 -5.34 12.01
C ARG A 74 7.74 -4.07 11.37
N ILE A 75 7.10 -3.20 12.14
CA ILE A 75 6.66 -1.89 11.64
C ILE A 75 7.88 -1.00 11.46
N VAL A 76 8.14 -0.59 10.22
CA VAL A 76 9.26 0.28 9.83
C VAL A 76 8.81 1.68 9.43
N GLY A 77 7.51 1.90 9.37
CA GLY A 77 6.90 3.17 9.09
C GLY A 77 5.39 3.09 9.16
N VAL A 78 4.74 4.23 8.98
CA VAL A 78 3.29 4.34 8.91
C VAL A 78 2.88 5.36 7.86
N GLU A 79 1.73 5.15 7.24
CA GLU A 79 0.96 6.17 6.55
C GLU A 79 -0.27 6.51 7.41
N ALA A 80 -0.46 7.80 7.73
CA ALA A 80 -1.62 8.27 8.48
C ALA A 80 -2.62 8.92 7.52
N ARG A 81 -3.81 8.35 7.44
CA ARG A 81 -4.91 8.84 6.58
C ARG A 81 -5.84 9.69 7.40
N CYS A 82 -6.15 10.89 6.90
CA CYS A 82 -7.18 11.69 7.56
C CYS A 82 -8.57 11.10 7.27
N LEU A 83 -9.44 11.24 8.25
CA LEU A 83 -10.86 11.21 8.01
C LEU A 83 -11.22 12.43 7.14
N GLU A 84 -12.45 12.75 6.92
CA GLU A 84 -12.83 13.85 6.03
C GLU A 84 -12.29 15.23 6.47
N GLY A 85 -12.00 16.08 5.48
CA GLY A 85 -11.76 17.52 5.64
C GLY A 85 -10.38 17.97 6.13
N LYS A 86 -9.52 17.08 6.60
CA LYS A 86 -8.16 17.47 7.05
C LYS A 86 -7.14 17.41 5.90
N HIS A 87 -6.25 18.38 5.85
CA HIS A 87 -5.11 18.39 4.93
C HIS A 87 -3.79 18.27 5.70
N PRO A 88 -2.78 17.60 5.12
CA PRO A 88 -2.82 16.80 3.90
C PRO A 88 -3.62 15.48 4.09
N LYS A 89 -4.17 14.94 3.00
CA LYS A 89 -4.95 13.68 3.01
C LYS A 89 -4.18 12.51 3.61
N SER A 90 -2.88 12.44 3.38
CA SER A 90 -2.01 11.46 4.01
C SER A 90 -0.72 12.09 4.52
N LEU A 91 -0.20 11.53 5.60
CA LEU A 91 1.11 11.83 6.16
C LEU A 91 1.88 10.54 6.27
N ARG A 92 3.21 10.61 6.15
CA ARG A 92 4.06 9.44 6.29
C ARG A 92 5.16 9.67 7.30
N LEU A 93 5.37 8.69 8.16
CA LEU A 93 6.47 8.64 9.10
C LEU A 93 7.25 7.34 8.87
N LEU A 94 8.55 7.47 8.66
CA LEU A 94 9.44 6.34 8.45
C LEU A 94 10.49 6.31 9.55
N THR A 95 10.75 5.12 10.10
CA THR A 95 11.86 4.90 11.03
C THR A 95 13.20 4.86 10.27
N THR A 96 14.31 4.89 11.00
CA THR A 96 15.64 4.71 10.41
C THR A 96 15.80 3.33 9.73
N GLN A 97 15.06 2.33 10.19
CA GLN A 97 15.06 0.99 9.58
C GLN A 97 14.38 0.95 8.20
N ALA A 98 13.49 1.90 7.91
CA ALA A 98 12.80 1.98 6.62
C ALA A 98 13.77 2.07 5.43
N GLN A 99 14.93 2.67 5.62
CA GLN A 99 15.95 2.77 4.57
C GLN A 99 16.47 1.42 4.06
N TRP A 100 16.27 0.33 4.80
CA TRP A 100 16.75 -1.01 4.46
C TRP A 100 15.64 -1.94 3.95
N ASN A 101 14.39 -1.46 3.91
CA ASN A 101 13.21 -2.28 3.62
C ASN A 101 12.49 -1.83 2.35
N PRO A 102 11.80 -2.75 1.66
CA PRO A 102 10.80 -2.38 0.67
C PRO A 102 9.64 -1.70 1.40
N LEU A 103 9.20 -0.56 0.91
CA LEU A 103 8.13 0.21 1.54
C LEU A 103 6.83 -0.03 0.78
N PHE A 104 6.21 -1.18 1.02
CA PHE A 104 4.88 -1.50 0.52
C PHE A 104 3.83 -1.30 1.62
N VAL A 105 2.73 -0.62 1.32
CA VAL A 105 1.49 -0.78 2.08
C VAL A 105 0.82 -2.09 1.65
N GLY A 106 0.12 -2.74 2.56
CA GLY A 106 -0.46 -4.07 2.30
C GLY A 106 0.51 -5.24 2.56
N LEU A 107 1.81 -4.99 2.71
CA LEU A 107 2.72 -6.02 3.19
C LEU A 107 2.46 -6.27 4.68
N SER A 108 2.14 -7.49 5.02
CA SER A 108 1.88 -7.93 6.40
C SER A 108 2.46 -9.33 6.60
N PRO A 109 2.57 -9.86 7.83
CA PRO A 109 2.96 -11.25 8.03
C PRO A 109 2.13 -12.26 7.23
N TYR A 110 0.80 -12.05 7.15
CA TYR A 110 -0.10 -12.88 6.33
C TYR A 110 0.19 -12.76 4.83
N ALA A 111 0.45 -11.54 4.35
CA ALA A 111 0.84 -11.32 2.96
C ALA A 111 2.16 -12.04 2.63
N MET A 112 3.15 -11.95 3.53
CA MET A 112 4.44 -12.63 3.36
C MET A 112 4.31 -14.13 3.27
N GLU A 113 3.51 -14.75 4.15
CA GLU A 113 3.24 -16.18 4.13
C GLU A 113 2.64 -16.61 2.77
N ARG A 114 1.64 -15.89 2.26
CA ARG A 114 1.03 -16.17 0.96
C ARG A 114 2.03 -16.02 -0.19
N ILE A 115 2.86 -14.98 -0.19
CA ILE A 115 3.91 -14.77 -1.21
C ILE A 115 4.89 -15.96 -1.22
N TRP A 116 5.35 -16.41 -0.05
CA TRP A 116 6.24 -17.57 0.05
C TRP A 116 5.61 -18.87 -0.43
N ASN A 117 4.30 -19.00 -0.26
CA ASN A 117 3.51 -20.14 -0.75
C ASN A 117 3.14 -20.02 -2.23
N GLY A 118 3.66 -19.01 -2.95
CA GLY A 118 3.53 -18.89 -4.40
C GLY A 118 2.30 -18.12 -4.89
N ALA A 119 1.65 -17.32 -4.01
CA ALA A 119 0.58 -16.44 -4.43
C ALA A 119 1.06 -15.44 -5.50
N ASN A 120 0.18 -15.08 -6.42
CA ASN A 120 0.42 -13.99 -7.35
C ASN A 120 0.52 -12.66 -6.60
N VAL A 121 1.35 -11.74 -7.11
CA VAL A 121 1.52 -10.42 -6.49
C VAL A 121 0.96 -9.34 -7.41
N TRP A 122 0.07 -8.53 -6.88
CA TRP A 122 -0.48 -7.38 -7.57
C TRP A 122 0.14 -6.10 -7.01
N ILE A 123 0.57 -5.21 -7.88
CA ILE A 123 1.19 -3.93 -7.53
C ILE A 123 0.24 -2.80 -7.92
N VAL A 124 -0.16 -2.01 -6.93
CA VAL A 124 -1.02 -0.82 -7.07
C VAL A 124 -0.37 0.42 -6.47
N GLU A 125 -1.03 1.57 -6.51
CA GLU A 125 -0.47 2.81 -5.94
C GLU A 125 -0.81 2.97 -4.46
N GLY A 126 -2.07 2.88 -4.08
CA GLY A 126 -2.58 3.29 -2.77
C GLY A 126 -3.08 2.16 -1.89
N ILE A 127 -3.28 2.45 -0.59
CA ILE A 127 -3.78 1.46 0.38
C ILE A 127 -5.24 1.06 0.11
N PHE A 128 -6.08 1.99 -0.37
CA PHE A 128 -7.48 1.65 -0.65
C PHE A 128 -7.60 0.78 -1.90
N ASP A 129 -6.70 0.94 -2.88
CA ASP A 129 -6.62 0.02 -4.02
C ASP A 129 -6.16 -1.37 -3.57
N VAL A 130 -5.20 -1.42 -2.63
CA VAL A 130 -4.76 -2.67 -1.99
C VAL A 130 -5.96 -3.39 -1.38
N THR A 131 -6.73 -2.73 -0.52
CA THR A 131 -7.82 -3.37 0.21
C THR A 131 -8.97 -3.77 -0.72
N THR A 132 -9.26 -2.94 -1.71
CA THR A 132 -10.32 -3.18 -2.71
C THR A 132 -9.98 -4.39 -3.58
N LEU A 133 -8.78 -4.44 -4.16
CA LEU A 133 -8.38 -5.59 -4.98
C LEU A 133 -8.12 -6.84 -4.16
N GLN A 134 -7.57 -6.74 -2.94
CA GLN A 134 -7.37 -7.91 -2.08
C GLN A 134 -8.70 -8.60 -1.76
N ARG A 135 -9.76 -7.83 -1.54
CA ARG A 135 -11.11 -8.38 -1.35
C ARG A 135 -11.63 -9.10 -2.59
N LEU A 136 -11.37 -8.56 -3.78
CA LEU A 136 -11.77 -9.17 -5.04
C LEU A 136 -11.01 -10.47 -5.33
N LEU A 137 -9.69 -10.45 -5.15
CA LEU A 137 -8.78 -11.52 -5.54
C LEU A 137 -8.67 -12.66 -4.51
N GLY A 138 -9.09 -12.42 -3.27
CA GLY A 138 -9.01 -13.41 -2.20
C GLY A 138 -7.59 -13.82 -1.84
N ASN A 139 -7.44 -15.10 -1.42
CA ASN A 139 -6.18 -15.60 -0.87
C ASN A 139 -5.16 -16.10 -1.92
N SER A 140 -5.59 -16.31 -3.17
CA SER A 140 -4.70 -16.73 -4.27
C SER A 140 -3.71 -15.65 -4.70
N SER A 141 -3.94 -14.43 -4.29
CA SER A 141 -3.16 -13.26 -4.64
C SER A 141 -2.87 -12.38 -3.43
N VAL A 142 -1.78 -11.62 -3.51
CA VAL A 142 -1.41 -10.58 -2.54
C VAL A 142 -1.32 -9.25 -3.27
N VAL A 143 -1.97 -8.23 -2.73
CA VAL A 143 -1.94 -6.87 -3.29
C VAL A 143 -1.04 -5.98 -2.45
N LEU A 144 -0.09 -5.31 -3.10
CA LEU A 144 0.89 -4.43 -2.48
C LEU A 144 0.85 -3.04 -3.11
N GLY A 145 0.81 -1.99 -2.29
CA GLY A 145 0.81 -0.60 -2.75
C GLY A 145 2.20 0.03 -2.64
N THR A 146 2.66 0.64 -3.72
CA THR A 146 3.97 1.33 -3.76
C THR A 146 3.93 2.74 -3.20
N MET A 147 2.74 3.24 -2.85
CA MET A 147 2.47 4.61 -2.36
C MET A 147 2.83 5.71 -3.38
N ARG A 148 3.04 5.36 -4.62
CA ARG A 148 3.33 6.22 -5.78
C ARG A 148 3.35 5.38 -7.04
N ALA A 149 3.19 6.01 -8.21
CA ALA A 149 3.30 5.34 -9.50
C ALA A 149 4.75 4.97 -9.86
N SER A 150 5.47 4.24 -9.00
CA SER A 150 6.85 3.81 -9.28
C SER A 150 7.35 2.73 -8.33
N VAL A 151 8.33 1.95 -8.77
CA VAL A 151 9.06 1.00 -7.93
C VAL A 151 10.48 1.48 -7.67
N THR A 152 10.95 1.26 -6.45
CA THR A 152 12.34 1.51 -6.04
C THR A 152 13.18 0.24 -6.26
N ARG A 153 14.52 0.38 -6.22
CA ARG A 153 15.41 -0.79 -6.23
C ARG A 153 15.09 -1.80 -5.13
N LYS A 154 14.71 -1.34 -3.94
CA LYS A 154 14.34 -2.22 -2.82
C LYS A 154 13.06 -2.99 -3.07
N HIS A 155 12.07 -2.37 -3.74
CA HIS A 155 10.89 -3.09 -4.22
C HIS A 155 11.29 -4.20 -5.18
N LEU A 156 12.15 -3.91 -6.16
CA LEU A 156 12.62 -4.86 -7.15
C LEU A 156 13.44 -6.00 -6.51
N ASP A 157 14.36 -5.68 -5.60
CA ASP A 157 15.16 -6.68 -4.88
C ASP A 157 14.28 -7.59 -4.01
N PHE A 158 13.25 -7.04 -3.38
CA PHE A 158 12.26 -7.82 -2.64
C PHE A 158 11.49 -8.77 -3.55
N LEU A 159 10.90 -8.26 -4.63
CA LEU A 159 10.14 -9.08 -5.58
C LEU A 159 11.00 -10.22 -6.13
N LYS A 160 12.22 -9.93 -6.57
CA LYS A 160 13.15 -10.93 -7.09
C LYS A 160 13.46 -12.06 -6.12
N ARG A 161 13.54 -11.76 -4.82
CA ARG A 161 13.94 -12.75 -3.79
C ARG A 161 12.76 -13.56 -3.26
N THR A 162 11.54 -13.03 -3.33
CA THR A 162 10.42 -13.60 -2.58
C THR A 162 9.30 -14.12 -3.46
N VAL A 163 9.05 -13.49 -4.61
CA VAL A 163 7.91 -13.84 -5.47
C VAL A 163 8.24 -15.06 -6.32
N LYS A 164 7.36 -16.05 -6.27
CA LYS A 164 7.40 -17.28 -7.09
C LYS A 164 6.27 -17.33 -8.11
N GLY A 165 5.15 -16.64 -7.83
CA GLY A 165 4.02 -16.50 -8.73
C GLY A 165 4.24 -15.39 -9.78
N SER A 166 3.18 -15.07 -10.51
CA SER A 166 3.19 -13.97 -11.46
C SER A 166 3.00 -12.61 -10.76
N VAL A 167 3.52 -11.55 -11.38
CA VAL A 167 3.31 -10.18 -10.93
C VAL A 167 2.35 -9.46 -11.89
N PHE A 168 1.39 -8.74 -11.34
CA PHE A 168 0.44 -7.92 -12.08
C PHE A 168 0.57 -6.46 -11.63
N VAL A 169 0.70 -5.53 -12.57
CA VAL A 169 0.81 -4.09 -12.26
C VAL A 169 -0.49 -3.41 -12.67
N ALA A 170 -1.23 -2.90 -11.68
CA ALA A 170 -2.53 -2.25 -11.83
C ALA A 170 -2.47 -0.82 -11.28
N TYR A 171 -1.64 0.03 -11.87
CA TYR A 171 -1.54 1.45 -11.52
C TYR A 171 -2.76 2.24 -11.99
N ASP A 172 -2.90 3.45 -11.44
CA ASP A 172 -4.00 4.36 -11.76
C ASP A 172 -4.19 4.50 -13.28
N ASN A 173 -5.44 4.59 -13.71
CA ASN A 173 -5.80 4.73 -15.12
C ASN A 173 -5.73 6.21 -15.59
N ASP A 174 -4.82 6.97 -15.01
CA ASP A 174 -4.43 8.29 -15.49
C ASP A 174 -3.10 8.22 -16.28
N LYS A 175 -2.74 9.35 -16.91
CA LYS A 175 -1.51 9.42 -17.71
C LYS A 175 -0.27 9.02 -16.91
N THR A 176 -0.16 9.49 -15.67
CA THR A 176 1.01 9.22 -14.82
C THR A 176 1.15 7.74 -14.48
N GLY A 177 0.06 7.08 -14.07
CA GLY A 177 0.05 5.65 -13.78
C GLY A 177 0.35 4.82 -15.02
N GLN A 178 -0.26 5.16 -16.17
CA GLN A 178 -0.06 4.44 -17.44
C GLN A 178 1.37 4.60 -17.97
N ASP A 179 1.92 5.81 -17.96
CA ASP A 179 3.31 6.08 -18.38
C ASP A 179 4.30 5.36 -17.46
N SER A 180 4.05 5.36 -16.16
CA SER A 180 4.89 4.67 -15.18
C SER A 180 4.81 3.15 -15.33
N MET A 181 3.66 2.60 -15.65
CA MET A 181 3.47 1.16 -15.85
C MET A 181 4.19 0.66 -17.12
N LYS A 182 4.01 1.34 -18.25
CA LYS A 182 4.50 0.94 -19.59
C LYS A 182 5.88 1.46 -19.93
N GLY A 183 6.29 2.56 -19.31
CA GLY A 183 7.43 3.37 -19.75
C GLY A 183 6.99 4.49 -20.70
N TYR A 184 7.89 5.46 -20.87
CA TYR A 184 7.63 6.66 -21.69
C TYR A 184 8.94 7.24 -22.22
N ILE A 185 8.83 8.16 -23.16
CA ILE A 185 9.94 9.00 -23.62
C ILE A 185 9.83 10.34 -22.87
N ASP A 186 10.90 10.73 -22.16
CA ASP A 186 10.94 12.00 -21.43
C ASP A 186 11.18 13.19 -22.38
N ASP A 187 11.05 14.43 -21.84
CA ASP A 187 11.20 15.67 -22.61
C ASP A 187 12.59 15.84 -23.24
N GLN A 188 13.57 15.03 -22.83
CA GLN A 188 14.93 15.01 -23.40
C GLN A 188 15.10 13.89 -24.43
N GLY A 189 14.01 13.24 -24.85
CA GLY A 189 14.03 12.12 -25.82
C GLY A 189 14.57 10.80 -25.26
N ARG A 190 14.75 10.66 -23.95
CA ARG A 190 15.29 9.44 -23.32
C ARG A 190 14.15 8.47 -23.03
N SER A 191 14.33 7.21 -23.43
CA SER A 191 13.40 6.13 -23.05
C SER A 191 13.53 5.82 -21.55
N ARG A 192 12.38 5.80 -20.87
CA ARG A 192 12.23 5.43 -19.46
C ARG A 192 11.48 4.13 -19.36
N LYS A 193 12.16 3.07 -18.91
CA LYS A 193 11.54 1.75 -18.72
C LYS A 193 10.38 1.84 -17.73
N GLY A 194 9.26 1.22 -18.06
CA GLY A 194 8.11 1.05 -17.19
C GLY A 194 8.38 0.11 -16.02
N VAL A 195 7.42 0.07 -15.11
CA VAL A 195 7.47 -0.84 -13.96
C VAL A 195 7.39 -2.29 -14.41
N VAL A 196 6.55 -2.58 -15.41
CA VAL A 196 6.43 -3.93 -16.00
C VAL A 196 7.77 -4.41 -16.54
N ASP A 197 8.45 -3.60 -17.35
CA ASP A 197 9.75 -3.97 -17.90
C ASP A 197 10.81 -4.19 -16.82
N LYS A 198 10.86 -3.29 -15.81
CA LYS A 198 11.80 -3.41 -14.69
C LYS A 198 11.63 -4.70 -13.90
N ILE A 199 10.39 -5.17 -13.74
CA ILE A 199 10.09 -6.43 -13.04
C ILE A 199 10.41 -7.61 -13.95
N SER A 200 10.07 -7.54 -15.24
CA SER A 200 10.38 -8.58 -16.22
C SER A 200 11.90 -8.79 -16.39
N ASP A 201 12.70 -7.71 -16.34
CA ASP A 201 14.17 -7.77 -16.36
C ASP A 201 14.77 -8.58 -15.18
N LEU A 202 14.00 -8.81 -14.11
CA LEU A 202 14.40 -9.67 -12.99
C LEU A 202 14.19 -11.17 -13.25
N GLY A 203 13.59 -11.52 -14.40
CA GLY A 203 13.19 -12.89 -14.74
C GLY A 203 11.83 -13.30 -14.15
N LEU A 204 11.04 -12.37 -13.65
CA LEU A 204 9.69 -12.61 -13.14
C LEU A 204 8.66 -12.49 -14.27
N SER A 205 7.65 -13.35 -14.28
CA SER A 205 6.47 -13.16 -15.11
C SER A 205 5.73 -11.90 -14.65
N CYS A 206 5.66 -10.88 -15.48
CA CYS A 206 5.01 -9.62 -15.15
C CYS A 206 4.10 -9.14 -16.26
N SER A 207 2.87 -8.76 -15.92
CA SER A 207 1.87 -8.28 -16.86
C SER A 207 1.24 -6.98 -16.43
N PRO A 208 1.00 -6.03 -17.34
CA PRO A 208 0.20 -4.86 -17.07
C PRO A 208 -1.28 -5.25 -16.96
N VAL A 209 -2.01 -4.57 -16.06
CA VAL A 209 -3.45 -4.74 -15.90
C VAL A 209 -4.15 -3.49 -16.41
N TYR A 210 -5.03 -3.69 -17.37
CA TYR A 210 -5.87 -2.63 -17.94
C TYR A 210 -7.31 -2.82 -17.48
N TYR A 211 -7.90 -1.81 -16.91
CA TYR A 211 -9.27 -1.82 -16.44
C TYR A 211 -10.01 -0.54 -16.88
N ARG A 212 -11.33 -0.54 -16.78
CA ARG A 212 -12.20 0.57 -17.15
C ARG A 212 -13.22 0.81 -16.05
N GLY A 213 -13.81 2.01 -16.04
CA GLY A 213 -14.90 2.34 -15.11
C GLY A 213 -14.51 3.29 -13.98
N GLY A 214 -13.23 3.63 -13.85
CA GLY A 214 -12.73 4.62 -12.89
C GLY A 214 -11.25 4.85 -13.06
N LYS A 215 -10.74 5.81 -12.29
CA LYS A 215 -9.33 6.16 -12.23
C LYS A 215 -8.50 5.06 -11.54
N ASP A 216 -9.01 4.54 -10.44
CA ASP A 216 -8.38 3.52 -9.63
C ASP A 216 -9.40 2.46 -9.16
N PRO A 217 -8.94 1.31 -8.64
CA PRO A 217 -9.84 0.25 -8.18
C PRO A 217 -10.81 0.68 -7.08
N ASN A 218 -10.39 1.56 -6.18
CA ASN A 218 -11.25 2.01 -5.11
C ASN A 218 -12.37 2.93 -5.62
N GLU A 219 -12.08 3.83 -6.56
CA GLU A 219 -13.10 4.67 -7.20
C GLU A 219 -14.15 3.82 -7.96
N ILE A 220 -13.71 2.77 -8.66
CA ILE A 220 -14.65 1.85 -9.33
C ILE A 220 -15.62 1.22 -8.33
N TRP A 221 -15.06 0.79 -7.19
CA TRP A 221 -15.87 0.20 -6.13
C TRP A 221 -16.82 1.22 -5.47
N GLU A 222 -16.34 2.43 -5.17
CA GLU A 222 -17.18 3.51 -4.61
C GLU A 222 -18.36 3.85 -5.50
N ASN A 223 -18.17 3.84 -6.82
CA ASN A 223 -19.20 4.19 -7.79
C ASN A 223 -20.18 3.06 -8.11
N GLY A 224 -19.80 1.80 -7.96
CA GLY A 224 -20.64 0.68 -8.42
C GLY A 224 -20.50 -0.63 -7.65
N GLY A 225 -19.81 -0.61 -6.50
CA GLY A 225 -19.67 -1.75 -5.62
C GLY A 225 -18.92 -2.93 -6.24
N ASP A 226 -19.09 -4.11 -5.64
CA ASP A 226 -18.41 -5.33 -6.05
C ASP A 226 -18.76 -5.78 -7.47
N SER A 227 -19.94 -5.46 -7.95
CA SER A 227 -20.37 -5.80 -9.32
C SER A 227 -19.57 -5.04 -10.37
N ALA A 228 -19.40 -3.73 -10.18
CA ALA A 228 -18.59 -2.89 -11.06
C ALA A 228 -17.11 -3.32 -11.04
N LEU A 229 -16.58 -3.60 -9.86
CA LEU A 229 -15.21 -4.05 -9.69
C LEU A 229 -14.97 -5.41 -10.40
N LYS A 230 -15.83 -6.40 -10.19
CA LYS A 230 -15.75 -7.71 -10.88
C LYS A 230 -15.80 -7.55 -12.40
N LYS A 231 -16.67 -6.68 -12.90
CA LYS A 231 -16.76 -6.39 -14.35
C LYS A 231 -15.47 -5.74 -14.88
N ALA A 232 -14.91 -4.79 -14.15
CA ALA A 232 -13.70 -4.07 -14.56
C ALA A 232 -12.47 -4.99 -14.64
N PHE A 233 -12.38 -5.99 -13.77
CA PHE A 233 -11.26 -6.93 -13.67
C PHE A 233 -11.58 -8.34 -14.19
N SER A 234 -12.68 -8.53 -14.94
CA SER A 234 -13.16 -9.84 -15.39
C SER A 234 -12.18 -10.68 -16.24
N LEU A 235 -11.17 -10.04 -16.83
CA LEU A 235 -10.11 -10.74 -17.58
C LEU A 235 -9.01 -11.34 -16.68
N TYR A 236 -9.02 -11.03 -15.40
CA TYR A 236 -7.94 -11.36 -14.46
C TYR A 236 -8.41 -12.16 -13.23
N VAL A 237 -9.73 -12.34 -13.06
CA VAL A 237 -10.37 -12.97 -11.88
C VAL A 237 -11.15 -14.20 -12.28
#